data_2cd18a67b3ccb3f5abe7442e92924e64
#
_entry.id   2cd18a67b3ccb3f5abe7442e92924e64
#
_cell.length_a   1.000
_cell.length_b   1.000
_cell.length_c   1.000
_cell.angle_alpha   90.00
_cell.angle_beta   90.00
_cell.angle_gamma   90.00
#
_symmetry.space_group_name_H-M   'P 1'
#
loop_
_entity.id
_entity.type
_entity.pdbx_description
1 polymer ?
#
loop_
_entity_poly.entity_id
_entity_poly.type
_entity_poly.pdbx_seq_one_letter_code
_entity_poly.pdbx_strand_id
1 'polypeptide(L)'
;MDIHALHRQMVDHGRWKQDVVQRLERFDQWIQNHGLVSKKVRQCLEGAQKLLRSDGFTIACVGEFSRGKTELINALLVGDGQTRILPSEPGRTTMCPAEIYCDADNSNCVRLLPIETRRSSASLESFRRIPEKWVTLHFDPNDPEAARKALAQVSANQWVTPDEAAQLGFSNTETGEQDPQGRIAIPKWRHAMINLDHPLLRQGLRIIDTPGLNALGNEPELTLKILPQAQAILFLLAADSGVSASDMSIWRDHIHALESHRGTVVLALLNKVDSLWDDLQPAEHTDAAIARLCELTSRQLKLDLAQVLPLSAKQALLGRVQDRPQLVARSGLPRLEQALAESIARSRQKLAGHRLVIDAQAMILDLHKGLGHRLKEAKRELELVRNSDRNNNQELLQQLRDTIRSNHRHYHKQALSLRTSQLLLEKQRPGLLAPVAPQRLEQLIGDTRTRLSGSWTTVGLARAISDFFDTLDSQVRHLDREVERANQVLRSI
;
A
#
# COMPACT_ATOMS: atom_id res chain seq x y z
N MET A 1 10.89 27.44 -15.18
CA MET A 1 10.56 26.07 -14.76
C MET A 1 9.53 26.15 -13.67
N ASP A 2 8.54 25.29 -13.68
CA ASP A 2 7.42 25.32 -12.76
C ASP A 2 7.80 24.69 -11.43
N ILE A 3 7.97 25.50 -10.39
CA ILE A 3 8.43 25.09 -9.06
C ILE A 3 7.41 24.20 -8.31
N HIS A 4 6.18 24.09 -8.85
CA HIS A 4 5.08 23.35 -8.24
C HIS A 4 4.47 22.28 -9.17
N ALA A 5 5.22 21.81 -10.17
CA ALA A 5 4.71 20.86 -11.17
C ALA A 5 4.18 19.57 -10.51
N LEU A 6 4.92 19.01 -9.55
CA LEU A 6 4.52 17.81 -8.81
C LEU A 6 3.21 18.04 -8.05
N HIS A 7 3.11 19.15 -7.32
CA HIS A 7 1.91 19.47 -6.53
C HIS A 7 0.67 19.58 -7.42
N ARG A 8 0.76 20.34 -8.52
CA ARG A 8 -0.34 20.46 -9.48
C ARG A 8 -0.77 19.12 -10.04
N GLN A 9 0.19 18.31 -10.48
CA GLN A 9 -0.11 17.01 -11.06
C GLN A 9 -0.75 16.05 -10.05
N MET A 10 -0.33 16.11 -8.77
CA MET A 10 -0.97 15.33 -7.70
C MET A 10 -2.41 15.78 -7.44
N VAL A 11 -2.66 17.11 -7.40
CA VAL A 11 -4.02 17.66 -7.25
C VAL A 11 -4.91 17.25 -8.42
N ASP A 12 -4.41 17.36 -9.65
CA ASP A 12 -5.16 16.95 -10.85
C ASP A 12 -5.42 15.46 -10.89
N HIS A 13 -4.47 14.64 -10.42
CA HIS A 13 -4.65 13.20 -10.26
C HIS A 13 -5.72 12.89 -9.22
N GLY A 14 -5.68 13.54 -8.06
CA GLY A 14 -6.68 13.40 -7.01
C GLY A 14 -8.08 13.78 -7.47
N ARG A 15 -8.23 14.94 -8.15
CA ARG A 15 -9.52 15.37 -8.73
C ARG A 15 -10.06 14.37 -9.75
N TRP A 16 -9.20 13.91 -10.65
CA TRP A 16 -9.59 12.90 -11.63
C TRP A 16 -10.10 11.61 -10.96
N LYS A 17 -9.42 11.12 -9.91
CA LYS A 17 -9.86 9.95 -9.16
C LYS A 17 -11.24 10.16 -8.53
N GLN A 18 -11.44 11.30 -7.88
CA GLN A 18 -12.72 11.64 -7.26
C GLN A 18 -13.85 11.72 -8.30
N ASP A 19 -13.61 12.33 -9.46
CA ASP A 19 -14.59 12.41 -10.54
C ASP A 19 -14.96 11.00 -11.07
N VAL A 20 -13.98 10.13 -11.27
CA VAL A 20 -14.24 8.74 -11.69
C VAL A 20 -15.03 7.97 -10.63
N VAL A 21 -14.67 8.09 -9.35
CA VAL A 21 -15.42 7.45 -8.25
C VAL A 21 -16.87 7.92 -8.23
N GLN A 22 -17.11 9.22 -8.29
CA GLN A 22 -18.46 9.78 -8.33
C GLN A 22 -19.27 9.29 -9.53
N ARG A 23 -18.64 9.17 -10.70
CA ARG A 23 -19.30 8.61 -11.90
C ARG A 23 -19.67 7.14 -11.71
N LEU A 24 -18.78 6.34 -11.10
CA LEU A 24 -19.06 4.94 -10.78
C LEU A 24 -20.19 4.79 -9.75
N GLU A 25 -20.24 5.66 -8.74
CA GLU A 25 -21.31 5.68 -7.74
C GLU A 25 -22.67 6.05 -8.36
N ARG A 26 -22.70 7.09 -9.23
CA ARG A 26 -23.92 7.45 -9.97
C ARG A 26 -24.37 6.33 -10.90
N PHE A 27 -23.43 5.64 -11.52
CA PHE A 27 -23.74 4.50 -12.38
C PHE A 27 -24.28 3.32 -11.57
N ASP A 28 -23.72 3.03 -10.41
CA ASP A 28 -24.22 2.00 -9.50
C ASP A 28 -25.64 2.30 -9.03
N GLN A 29 -25.94 3.54 -8.61
CA GLN A 29 -27.28 3.99 -8.26
C GLN A 29 -28.27 3.83 -9.42
N TRP A 30 -27.85 4.22 -10.64
CA TRP A 30 -28.67 4.08 -11.83
C TRP A 30 -29.01 2.61 -12.11
N ILE A 31 -28.04 1.72 -12.04
CA ILE A 31 -28.25 0.27 -12.23
C ILE A 31 -29.22 -0.30 -11.18
N GLN A 32 -29.04 0.09 -9.92
CA GLN A 32 -29.92 -0.35 -8.85
C GLN A 32 -31.37 0.11 -9.06
N ASN A 33 -31.56 1.38 -9.40
CA ASN A 33 -32.87 1.97 -9.63
C ASN A 33 -33.64 1.32 -10.81
N HIS A 34 -32.92 0.78 -11.80
CA HIS A 34 -33.50 0.14 -12.97
C HIS A 34 -33.53 -1.40 -12.87
N GLY A 35 -33.15 -1.97 -11.72
CA GLY A 35 -33.11 -3.41 -11.50
C GLY A 35 -32.17 -4.17 -12.46
N LEU A 36 -31.08 -3.55 -12.88
CA LEU A 36 -30.10 -4.08 -13.83
C LEU A 36 -28.86 -4.68 -13.17
N VAL A 37 -28.93 -4.92 -11.86
CA VAL A 37 -27.78 -5.44 -11.08
C VAL A 37 -27.52 -6.89 -11.47
N SER A 38 -26.35 -7.16 -12.06
CA SER A 38 -25.82 -8.51 -12.24
C SER A 38 -24.64 -8.75 -11.30
N LYS A 39 -24.34 -10.01 -10.99
CA LYS A 39 -23.17 -10.39 -10.18
C LYS A 39 -21.87 -9.88 -10.81
N LYS A 40 -21.78 -9.95 -12.13
CA LYS A 40 -20.59 -9.52 -12.90
C LYS A 40 -20.41 -8.02 -12.83
N VAL A 41 -21.47 -7.24 -13.03
CA VAL A 41 -21.42 -5.76 -12.94
C VAL A 41 -21.01 -5.32 -11.54
N ARG A 42 -21.56 -5.95 -10.48
CA ARG A 42 -21.18 -5.65 -9.10
C ARG A 42 -19.70 -5.93 -8.84
N GLN A 43 -19.19 -7.09 -9.27
CA GLN A 43 -17.78 -7.44 -9.13
C GLN A 43 -16.85 -6.45 -9.86
N CYS A 44 -17.22 -6.02 -11.06
CA CYS A 44 -16.44 -5.01 -11.81
C CYS A 44 -16.46 -3.65 -11.10
N LEU A 45 -17.62 -3.20 -10.59
CA LEU A 45 -17.74 -1.94 -9.83
C LEU A 45 -16.92 -1.95 -8.55
N GLU A 46 -17.05 -3.00 -7.74
CA GLU A 46 -16.27 -3.17 -6.52
C GLU A 46 -14.77 -3.23 -6.82
N GLY A 47 -14.38 -3.94 -7.88
CA GLY A 47 -12.99 -4.01 -8.35
C GLY A 47 -12.45 -2.65 -8.79
N ALA A 48 -13.20 -1.89 -9.57
CA ALA A 48 -12.82 -0.55 -10.03
C ALA A 48 -12.72 0.45 -8.85
N GLN A 49 -13.69 0.43 -7.93
CA GLN A 49 -13.66 1.28 -6.74
C GLN A 49 -12.49 0.94 -5.82
N LYS A 50 -12.23 -0.35 -5.60
CA LYS A 50 -11.09 -0.81 -4.80
C LYS A 50 -9.77 -0.38 -5.43
N LEU A 51 -9.64 -0.53 -6.76
CA LEU A 51 -8.46 -0.10 -7.50
C LEU A 51 -8.22 1.40 -7.33
N LEU A 52 -9.24 2.24 -7.52
CA LEU A 52 -9.14 3.69 -7.40
C LEU A 52 -8.82 4.13 -5.96
N ARG A 53 -9.39 3.46 -4.94
CA ARG A 53 -9.11 3.77 -3.53
C ARG A 53 -7.70 3.34 -3.11
N SER A 54 -7.21 2.22 -3.61
CA SER A 54 -5.88 1.70 -3.27
C SER A 54 -4.76 2.35 -4.09
N ASP A 55 -5.11 3.08 -5.16
CA ASP A 55 -4.15 3.70 -6.05
C ASP A 55 -3.58 4.96 -5.44
N GLY A 56 -2.36 4.85 -4.91
CA GLY A 56 -1.50 5.96 -4.50
C GLY A 56 -0.30 6.02 -5.42
N PHE A 57 0.35 7.17 -5.51
CA PHE A 57 1.64 7.30 -6.19
C PHE A 57 2.77 7.09 -5.18
N THR A 58 3.43 5.94 -5.27
CA THR A 58 4.50 5.58 -4.34
C THR A 58 5.86 5.90 -4.93
N ILE A 59 6.64 6.69 -4.21
CA ILE A 59 8.04 6.99 -4.50
C ILE A 59 8.91 6.22 -3.51
N ALA A 60 9.88 5.46 -3.99
CA ALA A 60 10.88 4.82 -3.15
C ALA A 60 12.23 5.54 -3.28
N CYS A 61 12.79 6.01 -2.17
CA CYS A 61 14.12 6.61 -2.10
C CYS A 61 15.12 5.52 -1.70
N VAL A 62 16.05 5.20 -2.61
CA VAL A 62 17.03 4.13 -2.45
C VAL A 62 18.46 4.70 -2.61
N GLY A 63 19.40 4.23 -1.83
CA GLY A 63 20.79 4.68 -1.91
C GLY A 63 21.55 4.35 -0.63
N GLU A 64 22.87 4.40 -0.66
CA GLU A 64 23.73 4.19 0.52
C GLU A 64 23.49 5.19 1.64
N PHE A 65 24.13 4.95 2.75
CA PHE A 65 24.20 5.92 3.85
C PHE A 65 24.75 7.27 3.39
N SER A 66 24.26 8.34 3.99
CA SER A 66 24.71 9.71 3.73
C SER A 66 24.56 10.20 2.28
N ARG A 67 23.79 9.53 1.44
CA ARG A 67 23.48 10.01 0.08
C ARG A 67 22.45 11.15 0.06
N GLY A 68 21.85 11.51 1.22
CA GLY A 68 20.91 12.63 1.37
C GLY A 68 19.45 12.28 1.10
N LYS A 69 19.05 11.02 1.33
CA LYS A 69 17.65 10.57 1.17
C LYS A 69 16.67 11.40 2.00
N THR A 70 16.94 11.55 3.29
CA THR A 70 16.08 12.29 4.21
C THR A 70 16.01 13.79 3.87
N GLU A 71 17.12 14.40 3.43
CA GLU A 71 17.11 15.77 2.91
C GLU A 71 16.25 15.91 1.67
N LEU A 72 16.32 14.95 0.76
CA LEU A 72 15.48 14.95 -0.44
C LEU A 72 14.00 14.84 -0.08
N ILE A 73 13.64 13.92 0.83
CA ILE A 73 12.25 13.75 1.29
C ILE A 73 11.75 15.05 1.94
N ASN A 74 12.57 15.67 2.80
CA ASN A 74 12.23 16.97 3.37
C ASN A 74 12.08 18.03 2.28
N ALA A 75 12.99 18.09 1.30
CA ALA A 75 12.89 19.05 0.20
C ALA A 75 11.65 18.88 -0.67
N LEU A 76 11.14 17.64 -0.82
CA LEU A 76 9.90 17.35 -1.54
C LEU A 76 8.64 17.73 -0.74
N LEU A 77 8.67 17.53 0.60
CA LEU A 77 7.52 17.75 1.46
C LEU A 77 7.46 19.16 2.06
N VAL A 78 8.59 19.81 2.31
CA VAL A 78 8.60 21.15 2.90
C VAL A 78 8.09 22.18 1.90
N GLY A 79 7.04 22.93 2.27
CA GLY A 79 6.58 24.10 1.53
C GLY A 79 7.48 25.31 1.78
N ASP A 80 7.30 26.36 0.95
CA ASP A 80 8.08 27.60 1.05
C ASP A 80 7.87 28.25 2.43
N GLY A 81 8.96 28.58 3.10
CA GLY A 81 8.95 29.18 4.44
C GLY A 81 8.61 28.23 5.61
N GLN A 82 8.44 26.94 5.37
CA GLN A 82 8.15 25.93 6.40
C GLN A 82 9.44 25.31 6.96
N THR A 83 9.33 24.67 8.13
CA THR A 83 10.45 23.97 8.76
C THR A 83 10.58 22.53 8.29
N ARG A 84 11.73 21.94 8.54
CA ARG A 84 12.03 20.53 8.32
C ARG A 84 10.99 19.60 8.96
N ILE A 85 10.49 18.63 8.22
CA ILE A 85 9.48 17.67 8.71
C ILE A 85 10.15 16.47 9.37
N LEU A 86 11.08 15.82 8.65
CA LEU A 86 11.81 14.68 9.17
C LEU A 86 13.12 15.12 9.85
N PRO A 87 13.42 14.61 11.05
CA PRO A 87 14.69 14.89 11.70
C PRO A 87 15.84 14.35 10.87
N SER A 88 16.85 15.18 10.64
CA SER A 88 18.08 14.82 9.98
C SER A 88 19.21 15.37 10.84
N GLU A 89 19.89 14.50 11.57
CA GLU A 89 21.05 14.84 12.38
C GLU A 89 22.30 14.14 11.82
N PRO A 90 23.45 14.81 11.80
CA PRO A 90 24.71 14.17 11.42
C PRO A 90 24.97 12.92 12.27
N GLY A 91 25.21 11.78 11.63
CA GLY A 91 25.47 10.51 12.33
C GLY A 91 24.23 9.72 12.75
N ARG A 92 23.04 10.29 12.71
CA ARG A 92 21.77 9.54 12.87
C ARG A 92 21.20 9.21 11.51
N THR A 93 21.29 7.96 11.16
CA THR A 93 20.76 7.40 9.90
C THR A 93 19.42 6.72 10.14
N THR A 94 18.57 6.76 9.14
CA THR A 94 17.33 5.95 9.12
C THR A 94 17.74 4.48 9.22
N MET A 95 17.46 3.85 10.35
CA MET A 95 17.90 2.48 10.63
C MET A 95 16.86 1.44 10.26
N CYS A 96 15.58 1.83 10.11
CA CYS A 96 14.53 0.97 9.63
C CYS A 96 13.80 1.61 8.44
N PRO A 97 13.21 0.80 7.54
CA PRO A 97 12.36 1.30 6.47
C PRO A 97 11.20 2.13 7.02
N ALA A 98 10.98 3.30 6.43
CA ALA A 98 9.90 4.18 6.83
C ALA A 98 8.96 4.46 5.63
N GLU A 99 7.67 4.34 5.86
CA GLU A 99 6.62 4.70 4.91
C GLU A 99 5.91 5.97 5.40
N ILE A 100 5.94 7.02 4.57
CA ILE A 100 5.33 8.31 4.86
C ILE A 100 4.09 8.45 3.99
N TYR A 101 2.94 8.66 4.60
CA TYR A 101 1.65 8.72 3.93
C TYR A 101 0.68 9.62 4.69
N CYS A 102 -0.51 9.85 4.15
CA CYS A 102 -1.62 10.49 4.85
C CYS A 102 -2.83 9.57 4.85
N ASP A 103 -3.35 9.34 6.04
CA ASP A 103 -4.66 8.77 6.28
C ASP A 103 -5.48 9.83 7.01
N ALA A 104 -6.44 10.44 6.29
CA ALA A 104 -7.22 11.57 6.78
C ALA A 104 -8.18 11.17 7.92
N ASP A 105 -8.50 9.88 8.06
CA ASP A 105 -9.38 9.37 9.11
C ASP A 105 -8.64 9.20 10.45
N ASN A 106 -7.32 9.28 10.44
CA ASN A 106 -6.47 9.11 11.62
C ASN A 106 -5.63 10.35 11.90
N SER A 107 -5.39 10.61 13.18
CA SER A 107 -4.50 11.71 13.63
C SER A 107 -3.06 11.45 13.21
N ASN A 108 -2.24 12.53 13.18
CA ASN A 108 -0.81 12.40 12.94
C ASN A 108 -0.16 11.48 13.97
N CYS A 109 0.55 10.48 13.48
CA CYS A 109 1.20 9.50 14.34
C CYS A 109 2.38 8.81 13.66
N VAL A 110 3.26 8.27 14.46
CA VAL A 110 4.30 7.33 14.06
C VAL A 110 3.93 5.96 14.62
N ARG A 111 3.78 4.97 13.75
CA ARG A 111 3.55 3.58 14.12
C ARG A 111 4.85 2.80 13.88
N LEU A 112 5.32 2.13 14.91
CA LEU A 112 6.62 1.48 14.93
C LEU A 112 6.42 -0.02 15.19
N LEU A 113 6.92 -0.85 14.29
CA LEU A 113 6.88 -2.30 14.45
C LEU A 113 8.18 -2.77 15.12
N PRO A 114 8.13 -3.43 16.29
CA PRO A 114 9.33 -3.91 16.99
C PRO A 114 10.16 -4.87 16.14
N ILE A 115 11.49 -4.79 16.27
CA ILE A 115 12.44 -5.63 15.51
C ILE A 115 12.29 -7.11 15.84
N GLU A 116 11.85 -7.45 17.04
CA GLU A 116 11.62 -8.82 17.52
C GLU A 116 10.59 -9.56 16.68
N THR A 117 9.72 -8.83 15.96
CA THR A 117 8.76 -9.42 15.01
C THR A 117 9.42 -10.15 13.85
N ARG A 118 10.73 -9.95 13.61
CA ARG A 118 11.51 -10.75 12.65
C ARG A 118 11.65 -12.21 13.03
N ARG A 119 11.53 -12.55 14.31
CA ARG A 119 11.52 -13.94 14.76
C ARG A 119 10.31 -14.73 14.25
N SER A 120 9.28 -14.02 13.82
CA SER A 120 8.10 -14.62 13.20
C SER A 120 8.26 -14.66 11.68
N SER A 121 7.78 -15.73 11.04
CA SER A 121 7.67 -15.86 9.58
C SER A 121 6.55 -15.02 8.98
N ALA A 122 5.79 -14.28 9.80
CA ALA A 122 4.69 -13.45 9.35
C ALA A 122 5.20 -12.24 8.54
N SER A 123 4.49 -11.94 7.45
CA SER A 123 4.83 -10.83 6.55
C SER A 123 4.48 -9.48 7.18
N LEU A 124 5.13 -8.41 6.71
CA LEU A 124 4.79 -7.02 7.09
C LEU A 124 3.31 -6.71 6.82
N GLU A 125 2.76 -7.22 5.71
CA GLU A 125 1.35 -7.06 5.37
C GLU A 125 0.40 -7.71 6.39
N SER A 126 0.80 -8.85 6.95
CA SER A 126 0.05 -9.51 8.03
C SER A 126 0.05 -8.66 9.30
N PHE A 127 1.19 -8.07 9.65
CA PHE A 127 1.30 -7.18 10.82
C PHE A 127 0.52 -5.87 10.66
N ARG A 128 0.33 -5.34 9.43
CA ARG A 128 -0.51 -4.16 9.19
C ARG A 128 -1.94 -4.33 9.68
N ARG A 129 -2.44 -5.57 9.71
CA ARG A 129 -3.80 -5.92 10.15
C ARG A 129 -3.93 -6.16 11.65
N ILE A 130 -2.82 -6.09 12.40
CA ILE A 130 -2.77 -6.35 13.83
C ILE A 130 -2.24 -5.09 14.54
N PRO A 131 -3.13 -4.12 14.86
CA PRO A 131 -2.73 -2.83 15.45
C PRO A 131 -1.96 -2.97 16.77
N GLU A 132 -2.26 -4.01 17.57
CA GLU A 132 -1.67 -4.25 18.89
C GLU A 132 -0.17 -4.60 18.83
N LYS A 133 0.34 -4.96 17.65
CA LYS A 133 1.77 -5.23 17.44
C LYS A 133 2.59 -3.99 17.15
N TRP A 134 1.92 -2.86 16.95
CA TRP A 134 2.55 -1.58 16.66
C TRP A 134 2.58 -0.68 17.89
N VAL A 135 3.72 -0.06 18.13
CA VAL A 135 3.81 1.06 19.08
C VAL A 135 3.39 2.32 18.33
N THR A 136 2.31 2.96 18.77
CA THR A 136 1.79 4.17 18.13
C THR A 136 2.09 5.38 18.99
N LEU A 137 2.74 6.38 18.41
CA LEU A 137 3.08 7.65 19.01
C LEU A 137 2.33 8.75 18.27
N HIS A 138 1.33 9.33 18.92
CA HIS A 138 0.59 10.46 18.38
C HIS A 138 1.34 11.77 18.66
N PHE A 139 1.26 12.71 17.72
CA PHE A 139 1.84 14.04 17.87
C PHE A 139 0.94 15.12 17.25
N ASP A 140 1.00 16.33 17.78
CA ASP A 140 0.38 17.50 17.16
C ASP A 140 1.36 18.10 16.13
N PRO A 141 0.97 18.29 14.86
CA PRO A 141 1.81 18.94 13.86
C PRO A 141 2.11 20.41 14.22
N ASN A 142 1.30 21.03 15.08
CA ASN A 142 1.52 22.39 15.54
C ASN A 142 2.51 22.46 16.74
N ASP A 143 2.91 21.32 17.30
CA ASP A 143 3.97 21.22 18.29
C ASP A 143 5.24 20.62 17.66
N PRO A 144 6.20 21.46 17.21
CA PRO A 144 7.42 20.99 16.53
C PRO A 144 8.30 20.11 17.43
N GLU A 145 8.27 20.31 18.77
CA GLU A 145 9.04 19.47 19.69
C GLU A 145 8.45 18.08 19.86
N ALA A 146 7.14 17.97 20.03
CA ALA A 146 6.44 16.70 20.11
C ALA A 146 6.59 15.91 18.80
N ALA A 147 6.41 16.58 17.67
CA ALA A 147 6.63 15.98 16.34
C ALA A 147 8.07 15.47 16.17
N ARG A 148 9.08 16.29 16.54
CA ARG A 148 10.49 15.89 16.47
C ARG A 148 10.80 14.71 17.37
N LYS A 149 10.27 14.67 18.60
CA LYS A 149 10.47 13.55 19.54
C LYS A 149 9.84 12.26 19.02
N ALA A 150 8.62 12.31 18.47
CA ALA A 150 7.94 11.16 17.90
C ALA A 150 8.70 10.63 16.67
N LEU A 151 9.06 11.50 15.75
CA LEU A 151 9.78 11.15 14.52
C LEU A 151 11.21 10.65 14.79
N ALA A 152 11.90 11.18 15.81
CA ALA A 152 13.24 10.73 16.20
C ALA A 152 13.24 9.26 16.68
N GLN A 153 12.10 8.73 17.15
CA GLN A 153 12.02 7.32 17.54
C GLN A 153 12.22 6.36 16.37
N VAL A 154 11.96 6.77 15.14
CA VAL A 154 12.20 5.96 13.93
C VAL A 154 13.66 5.51 13.82
N SER A 155 14.59 6.34 14.25
CA SER A 155 16.03 6.06 14.22
C SER A 155 16.57 5.48 15.54
N ALA A 156 15.70 5.00 16.42
CA ALA A 156 16.11 4.44 17.70
C ALA A 156 16.81 3.09 17.51
N ASN A 157 17.93 2.91 18.23
CA ASN A 157 18.72 1.69 18.27
C ASN A 157 18.54 0.99 19.62
N GLN A 158 18.87 -0.30 19.63
CA GLN A 158 19.01 -1.10 20.86
C GLN A 158 20.31 -1.91 20.80
N TRP A 159 20.88 -2.15 21.97
CA TRP A 159 22.08 -2.93 22.14
C TRP A 159 21.70 -4.38 22.44
N VAL A 160 22.18 -5.31 21.63
CA VAL A 160 21.90 -6.75 21.75
C VAL A 160 23.21 -7.56 21.72
N THR A 161 23.17 -8.80 22.18
CA THR A 161 24.29 -9.71 22.03
C THR A 161 24.49 -10.10 20.56
N PRO A 162 25.71 -10.49 20.14
CA PRO A 162 25.97 -10.97 18.78
C PRO A 162 25.05 -12.13 18.35
N ASP A 163 24.73 -13.04 19.27
CA ASP A 163 23.83 -14.17 18.99
C ASP A 163 22.39 -13.72 18.74
N GLU A 164 21.90 -12.75 19.52
CA GLU A 164 20.59 -12.16 19.32
C GLU A 164 20.52 -11.37 18.00
N ALA A 165 21.59 -10.64 17.66
CA ALA A 165 21.69 -9.93 16.38
C ALA A 165 21.61 -10.93 15.21
N ALA A 166 22.37 -12.03 15.28
CA ALA A 166 22.34 -13.08 14.25
C ALA A 166 20.95 -13.75 14.12
N GLN A 167 20.25 -14.02 15.23
CA GLN A 167 18.86 -14.53 15.21
C GLN A 167 17.87 -13.54 14.56
N LEU A 168 18.13 -12.25 14.64
CA LEU A 168 17.34 -11.20 14.02
C LEU A 168 17.78 -10.88 12.58
N GLY A 169 18.75 -11.65 12.03
CA GLY A 169 19.22 -11.53 10.66
C GLY A 169 20.26 -10.43 10.42
N PHE A 170 20.95 -9.98 11.49
CA PHE A 170 22.06 -9.05 11.38
C PHE A 170 23.39 -9.80 11.48
N SER A 171 24.27 -9.65 10.48
CA SER A 171 25.61 -10.23 10.53
C SER A 171 26.57 -9.29 11.27
N ASN A 172 27.59 -9.87 11.95
CA ASN A 172 28.58 -9.13 12.74
C ASN A 172 29.39 -8.09 11.93
N THR A 173 29.36 -8.18 10.61
CA THR A 173 30.11 -7.28 9.70
C THR A 173 29.33 -6.03 9.31
N GLU A 174 28.01 -5.98 9.58
CA GLU A 174 27.11 -4.94 9.06
C GLU A 174 26.77 -3.87 10.11
N THR A 175 26.96 -4.19 11.39
CA THR A 175 26.67 -3.29 12.51
C THR A 175 27.98 -2.71 13.02
N GLY A 176 28.30 -1.48 12.57
CA GLY A 176 29.62 -0.86 12.80
C GLY A 176 29.93 -0.42 14.24
N GLU A 177 28.95 -0.41 15.15
CA GLU A 177 29.14 0.06 16.52
C GLU A 177 29.01 -1.10 17.51
N GLN A 178 30.11 -1.36 18.24
CA GLN A 178 30.13 -2.25 19.41
C GLN A 178 30.35 -1.43 20.66
N ASP A 179 29.63 -1.75 21.72
CA ASP A 179 29.88 -1.17 23.02
C ASP A 179 31.09 -1.87 23.73
N PRO A 180 31.60 -1.29 24.84
CA PRO A 180 32.71 -1.89 25.60
C PRO A 180 32.38 -3.31 26.15
N GLN A 181 31.12 -3.74 26.13
CA GLN A 181 30.66 -5.06 26.58
C GLN A 181 30.49 -6.04 25.41
N GLY A 182 30.86 -5.65 24.19
CA GLY A 182 30.78 -6.48 22.99
C GLY A 182 29.34 -6.63 22.43
N ARG A 183 28.39 -5.80 22.88
CA ARG A 183 27.04 -5.76 22.32
C ARG A 183 27.03 -4.97 21.03
N ILE A 184 26.15 -5.30 20.13
CA ILE A 184 25.99 -4.72 18.79
C ILE A 184 24.76 -3.81 18.78
N ALA A 185 24.90 -2.61 18.22
CA ALA A 185 23.78 -1.71 17.99
C ALA A 185 22.97 -2.18 16.78
N ILE A 186 21.70 -2.49 16.98
CA ILE A 186 20.76 -2.84 15.91
C ILE A 186 19.57 -1.87 15.92
N PRO A 187 18.82 -1.73 14.80
CA PRO A 187 17.59 -0.98 14.81
C PRO A 187 16.60 -1.53 15.84
N LYS A 188 15.95 -0.67 16.61
CA LYS A 188 14.88 -1.06 17.53
C LYS A 188 13.62 -1.48 16.80
N TRP A 189 13.44 -0.99 15.58
CA TRP A 189 12.21 -1.15 14.81
C TRP A 189 12.49 -1.91 13.51
N ARG A 190 11.56 -2.78 13.14
CA ARG A 190 11.55 -3.48 11.86
C ARG A 190 11.01 -2.61 10.74
N HIS A 191 9.98 -1.81 11.03
CA HIS A 191 9.33 -0.94 10.06
C HIS A 191 8.67 0.24 10.77
N ALA A 192 8.65 1.41 10.13
CA ALA A 192 7.96 2.60 10.59
C ALA A 192 6.89 3.03 9.59
N MET A 193 5.73 3.46 10.09
CA MET A 193 4.66 4.06 9.30
C MET A 193 4.35 5.43 9.88
N ILE A 194 4.57 6.48 9.09
CA ILE A 194 4.41 7.87 9.49
C ILE A 194 3.15 8.42 8.82
N ASN A 195 2.09 8.59 9.59
CA ASN A 195 0.90 9.30 9.14
C ASN A 195 1.09 10.78 9.37
N LEU A 196 1.18 11.54 8.29
CA LEU A 196 1.41 12.98 8.34
C LEU A 196 0.37 13.69 7.49
N ASP A 197 -0.33 14.64 8.12
CA ASP A 197 -1.26 15.50 7.42
C ASP A 197 -0.53 16.56 6.58
N HIS A 198 -0.32 16.26 5.30
CA HIS A 198 0.39 17.10 4.35
C HIS A 198 -0.35 17.14 3.01
N PRO A 199 -0.42 18.31 2.31
CA PRO A 199 -1.20 18.47 1.08
C PRO A 199 -0.88 17.44 -0.02
N LEU A 200 0.39 17.13 -0.26
CA LEU A 200 0.81 16.13 -1.25
C LEU A 200 0.41 14.70 -0.83
N LEU A 201 0.55 14.38 0.45
CA LEU A 201 0.23 13.05 0.97
C LEU A 201 -1.29 12.81 1.00
N ARG A 202 -2.09 13.86 1.28
CA ARG A 202 -3.56 13.81 1.15
C ARG A 202 -4.04 13.47 -0.27
N GLN A 203 -3.25 13.84 -1.29
CA GLN A 203 -3.54 13.49 -2.68
C GLN A 203 -3.15 12.05 -3.06
N GLY A 204 -2.68 11.27 -2.08
CA GLY A 204 -2.31 9.87 -2.27
C GLY A 204 -0.83 9.65 -2.60
N LEU A 205 0.02 10.66 -2.42
CA LEU A 205 1.47 10.46 -2.47
C LEU A 205 1.90 9.60 -1.27
N ARG A 206 2.73 8.61 -1.53
CA ARG A 206 3.41 7.81 -0.51
C ARG A 206 4.90 7.85 -0.77
N ILE A 207 5.70 8.01 0.27
CA ILE A 207 7.16 8.03 0.17
C ILE A 207 7.70 6.90 1.05
N ILE A 208 8.56 6.08 0.46
CA ILE A 208 9.29 5.03 1.16
C ILE A 208 10.73 5.48 1.31
N ASP A 209 11.13 5.73 2.55
CA ASP A 209 12.54 5.93 2.90
C ASP A 209 13.15 4.58 3.24
N THR A 210 14.16 4.18 2.47
CA THR A 210 14.87 2.93 2.74
C THR A 210 16.10 3.20 3.60
N PRO A 211 16.43 2.33 4.56
CA PRO A 211 17.71 2.41 5.24
C PRO A 211 18.85 2.30 4.22
N GLY A 212 20.08 2.64 4.64
CA GLY A 212 21.26 2.41 3.81
C GLY A 212 21.38 0.93 3.44
N LEU A 213 21.93 0.68 2.29
CA LEU A 213 21.78 -0.57 1.55
C LEU A 213 22.42 -1.82 2.12
N ASN A 214 23.40 -1.66 3.00
CA ASN A 214 23.89 -2.81 3.77
C ASN A 214 22.77 -3.39 4.67
N ALA A 215 21.73 -2.59 4.96
CA ALA A 215 20.55 -3.03 5.68
C ALA A 215 19.45 -3.62 4.77
N LEU A 216 19.45 -3.36 3.45
CA LEU A 216 18.44 -3.90 2.51
C LEU A 216 18.53 -5.42 2.36
N GLY A 217 19.73 -6.00 2.41
CA GLY A 217 19.92 -7.45 2.38
C GLY A 217 19.25 -8.15 3.56
N ASN A 218 19.03 -7.44 4.65
CA ASN A 218 18.41 -7.94 5.87
C ASN A 218 16.88 -7.77 5.91
N GLU A 219 16.28 -7.06 4.92
CA GLU A 219 14.83 -6.91 4.78
C GLU A 219 14.35 -7.35 3.38
N PRO A 220 14.32 -8.68 3.11
CA PRO A 220 13.91 -9.20 1.79
C PRO A 220 12.49 -8.76 1.39
N GLU A 221 11.60 -8.52 2.36
CA GLU A 221 10.24 -8.07 2.06
C GLU A 221 10.20 -6.65 1.49
N LEU A 222 11.10 -5.76 1.94
CA LEU A 222 11.22 -4.42 1.37
C LEU A 222 11.59 -4.49 -0.11
N THR A 223 12.61 -5.26 -0.42
CA THR A 223 13.14 -5.39 -1.78
C THR A 223 12.20 -6.17 -2.69
N LEU A 224 11.66 -7.29 -2.22
CA LEU A 224 10.85 -8.19 -3.04
C LEU A 224 9.39 -7.78 -3.17
N LYS A 225 8.83 -7.06 -2.19
CA LYS A 225 7.39 -6.75 -2.16
C LYS A 225 7.08 -5.27 -2.26
N ILE A 226 7.85 -4.41 -1.60
CA ILE A 226 7.54 -2.98 -1.50
C ILE A 226 8.13 -2.21 -2.68
N LEU A 227 9.40 -2.39 -3.01
CA LEU A 227 10.03 -1.68 -4.13
C LEU A 227 9.36 -1.96 -5.49
N PRO A 228 8.95 -3.19 -5.83
CA PRO A 228 8.23 -3.46 -7.08
C PRO A 228 6.85 -2.80 -7.19
N GLN A 229 6.28 -2.35 -6.08
CA GLN A 229 5.00 -1.63 -6.06
C GLN A 229 5.16 -0.11 -6.25
N ALA A 230 6.40 0.42 -6.16
CA ALA A 230 6.66 1.82 -6.36
C ALA A 230 6.49 2.20 -7.85
N GLN A 231 5.84 3.34 -8.09
CA GLN A 231 5.70 3.93 -9.43
C GLN A 231 6.93 4.72 -9.83
N ALA A 232 7.69 5.24 -8.86
CA ALA A 232 8.98 5.88 -9.08
C ALA A 232 10.02 5.37 -8.07
N ILE A 233 11.20 5.05 -8.56
CA ILE A 233 12.38 4.72 -7.74
C ILE A 233 13.40 5.83 -7.94
N LEU A 234 13.77 6.48 -6.86
CA LEU A 234 14.81 7.50 -6.82
C LEU A 234 16.08 6.87 -6.26
N PHE A 235 17.01 6.57 -7.14
CA PHE A 235 18.31 6.01 -6.77
C PHE A 235 19.31 7.13 -6.52
N LEU A 236 19.63 7.39 -5.24
CA LEU A 236 20.49 8.47 -4.83
C LEU A 236 21.97 8.05 -4.84
N LEU A 237 22.75 8.79 -5.59
CA LEU A 237 24.20 8.72 -5.68
C LEU A 237 24.80 10.04 -5.18
N ALA A 238 26.08 10.08 -4.87
CA ALA A 238 26.71 11.32 -4.48
C ALA A 238 27.72 11.79 -5.54
N ALA A 239 27.62 13.06 -5.92
CA ALA A 239 28.47 13.65 -6.97
C ALA A 239 29.96 13.70 -6.59
N ASP A 240 30.25 13.75 -5.29
CA ASP A 240 31.62 13.76 -4.74
C ASP A 240 32.35 12.42 -4.89
N SER A 241 31.64 11.31 -4.89
CA SER A 241 32.20 9.96 -4.95
C SER A 241 31.85 9.20 -6.23
N GLY A 242 30.91 9.71 -7.03
CA GLY A 242 30.39 9.01 -8.20
C GLY A 242 29.65 7.73 -7.84
N VAL A 243 29.64 6.77 -8.75
CA VAL A 243 29.03 5.44 -8.53
C VAL A 243 30.03 4.52 -7.86
N SER A 244 29.83 4.20 -6.60
CA SER A 244 30.68 3.29 -5.83
C SER A 244 30.45 1.81 -6.20
N ALA A 245 31.32 0.91 -5.75
CA ALA A 245 31.15 -0.53 -5.94
C ALA A 245 29.87 -1.04 -5.24
N SER A 246 29.56 -0.50 -4.07
CA SER A 246 28.34 -0.82 -3.34
C SER A 246 27.09 -0.27 -4.03
N ASP A 247 27.12 0.96 -4.57
CA ASP A 247 26.03 1.48 -5.40
C ASP A 247 25.75 0.55 -6.59
N MET A 248 26.81 0.02 -7.23
CA MET A 248 26.69 -0.92 -8.34
C MET A 248 26.11 -2.27 -7.94
N SER A 249 26.44 -2.79 -6.75
CA SER A 249 25.84 -4.02 -6.24
C SER A 249 24.34 -3.85 -6.09
N ILE A 250 23.90 -2.77 -5.47
CA ILE A 250 22.49 -2.43 -5.28
C ILE A 250 21.77 -2.28 -6.59
N TRP A 251 22.35 -1.55 -7.50
CA TRP A 251 21.79 -1.38 -8.84
C TRP A 251 21.50 -2.73 -9.49
N ARG A 252 22.49 -3.62 -9.52
CA ARG A 252 22.36 -4.94 -10.13
C ARG A 252 21.37 -5.85 -9.40
N ASP A 253 21.48 -5.89 -8.07
CA ASP A 253 20.78 -6.90 -7.28
C ASP A 253 19.32 -6.52 -7.03
N HIS A 254 18.99 -5.21 -7.01
CA HIS A 254 17.69 -4.74 -6.52
C HIS A 254 16.95 -3.79 -7.46
N ILE A 255 17.63 -2.98 -8.28
CA ILE A 255 16.98 -1.91 -9.03
C ILE A 255 16.88 -2.23 -10.53
N HIS A 256 17.92 -2.76 -11.13
CA HIS A 256 17.99 -2.99 -12.57
C HIS A 256 16.86 -3.89 -13.10
N ALA A 257 16.48 -4.90 -12.33
CA ALA A 257 15.35 -5.76 -12.68
C ALA A 257 14.00 -5.02 -12.66
N LEU A 258 13.87 -3.97 -11.82
CA LEU A 258 12.65 -3.18 -11.67
C LEU A 258 12.46 -2.17 -12.80
N GLU A 259 13.54 -1.73 -13.46
CA GLU A 259 13.48 -0.87 -14.66
C GLU A 259 12.69 -1.54 -15.79
N SER A 260 12.83 -2.86 -15.93
CA SER A 260 12.10 -3.65 -16.93
C SER A 260 10.62 -3.86 -16.56
N HIS A 261 10.21 -3.54 -15.33
CA HIS A 261 8.82 -3.70 -14.91
C HIS A 261 7.93 -2.62 -15.52
N ARG A 262 6.89 -3.06 -16.19
CA ARG A 262 5.93 -2.18 -16.87
C ARG A 262 5.30 -1.21 -15.89
N GLY A 263 5.81 0.01 -15.84
CA GLY A 263 5.18 1.11 -15.12
C GLY A 263 6.01 1.83 -14.08
N THR A 264 7.09 1.24 -13.61
CA THR A 264 8.02 1.89 -12.68
C THR A 264 8.98 2.78 -13.45
N VAL A 265 9.15 4.01 -12.98
CA VAL A 265 10.16 4.94 -13.50
C VAL A 265 11.35 4.91 -12.55
N VAL A 266 12.54 4.63 -13.07
CA VAL A 266 13.78 4.68 -12.30
C VAL A 266 14.54 5.95 -12.66
N LEU A 267 14.86 6.78 -11.67
CA LEU A 267 15.65 8.00 -11.82
C LEU A 267 16.91 7.86 -10.96
N ALA A 268 18.08 8.01 -11.57
CA ALA A 268 19.33 8.13 -10.85
C ALA A 268 19.54 9.60 -10.47
N LEU A 269 19.61 9.89 -9.18
CA LEU A 269 19.80 11.24 -8.66
C LEU A 269 21.26 11.42 -8.23
N LEU A 270 22.01 12.21 -8.99
CA LEU A 270 23.37 12.59 -8.64
C LEU A 270 23.31 13.74 -7.63
N ASN A 271 23.15 13.39 -6.36
CA ASN A 271 22.98 14.34 -5.26
C ASN A 271 24.31 14.98 -4.81
N LYS A 272 24.21 16.03 -4.03
CA LYS A 272 25.35 16.82 -3.50
C LYS A 272 26.16 17.54 -4.58
N VAL A 273 25.54 17.91 -5.70
CA VAL A 273 26.21 18.69 -6.74
C VAL A 273 26.69 20.07 -6.25
N ASP A 274 26.15 20.55 -5.12
CA ASP A 274 26.61 21.74 -4.44
C ASP A 274 28.08 21.65 -3.96
N SER A 275 28.63 20.47 -3.77
CA SER A 275 30.06 20.25 -3.46
C SER A 275 30.96 20.60 -4.64
N LEU A 276 30.44 20.67 -5.84
CA LEU A 276 31.14 21.05 -7.07
C LEU A 276 31.00 22.54 -7.40
N TRP A 277 30.20 23.28 -6.65
CA TRP A 277 29.99 24.70 -6.87
C TRP A 277 31.24 25.45 -6.41
N ASP A 278 31.84 26.16 -7.32
CA ASP A 278 33.00 27.01 -7.07
C ASP A 278 32.64 28.44 -7.55
N ASP A 279 32.42 29.32 -6.59
CA ASP A 279 32.08 30.71 -6.86
C ASP A 279 33.27 31.52 -7.42
N LEU A 280 34.49 30.92 -7.44
CA LEU A 280 35.71 31.51 -8.03
C LEU A 280 35.86 31.17 -9.52
N GLN A 281 35.06 30.25 -10.05
CA GLN A 281 35.08 29.83 -11.45
C GLN A 281 33.80 30.23 -12.19
N PRO A 282 33.89 30.40 -13.52
CA PRO A 282 32.68 30.59 -14.34
C PRO A 282 31.70 29.44 -14.16
N ALA A 283 30.40 29.74 -14.06
CA ALA A 283 29.33 28.75 -13.88
C ALA A 283 29.35 27.63 -14.95
N GLU A 284 29.79 27.96 -16.16
CA GLU A 284 29.94 27.05 -17.30
C GLU A 284 30.89 25.86 -17.00
N HIS A 285 31.95 26.07 -16.21
CA HIS A 285 32.88 25.01 -15.82
C HIS A 285 32.20 24.02 -14.87
N THR A 286 31.43 24.52 -13.90
CA THR A 286 30.67 23.68 -12.96
C THR A 286 29.59 22.89 -13.72
N ASP A 287 28.87 23.52 -14.62
CA ASP A 287 27.81 22.88 -15.41
C ASP A 287 28.40 21.80 -16.34
N ALA A 288 29.56 22.05 -16.97
CA ALA A 288 30.25 21.07 -17.79
C ALA A 288 30.74 19.86 -16.95
N ALA A 289 31.25 20.10 -15.75
CA ALA A 289 31.65 19.02 -14.82
C ALA A 289 30.47 18.16 -14.39
N ILE A 290 29.35 18.79 -14.03
CA ILE A 290 28.10 18.09 -13.67
C ILE A 290 27.58 17.28 -14.84
N ALA A 291 27.54 17.85 -16.05
CA ALA A 291 27.09 17.17 -17.27
C ALA A 291 27.94 15.91 -17.54
N ARG A 292 29.26 16.03 -17.43
CA ARG A 292 30.20 14.90 -17.59
C ARG A 292 29.96 13.79 -16.57
N LEU A 293 29.70 14.13 -15.31
CA LEU A 293 29.37 13.15 -14.27
C LEU A 293 28.03 12.44 -14.56
N CYS A 294 27.03 13.18 -15.06
CA CYS A 294 25.77 12.58 -15.49
C CYS A 294 25.97 11.59 -16.64
N GLU A 295 26.81 11.92 -17.63
CA GLU A 295 27.12 11.02 -18.74
C GLU A 295 27.85 9.74 -18.26
N LEU A 296 28.82 9.88 -17.36
CA LEU A 296 29.54 8.75 -16.78
C LEU A 296 28.59 7.84 -16.01
N THR A 297 27.72 8.42 -15.18
CA THR A 297 26.70 7.70 -14.40
C THR A 297 25.72 6.98 -15.34
N SER A 298 25.23 7.65 -16.38
CA SER A 298 24.35 7.08 -17.41
C SER A 298 24.98 5.82 -18.06
N ARG A 299 26.23 5.90 -18.44
CA ARG A 299 26.97 4.78 -19.04
C ARG A 299 27.19 3.63 -18.06
N GLN A 300 27.55 3.92 -16.80
CA GLN A 300 27.78 2.89 -15.77
C GLN A 300 26.51 2.14 -15.40
N LEU A 301 25.39 2.83 -15.24
CA LEU A 301 24.10 2.25 -14.88
C LEU A 301 23.32 1.74 -16.09
N LYS A 302 23.77 2.06 -17.32
CA LYS A 302 23.04 1.78 -18.58
C LYS A 302 21.65 2.41 -18.64
N LEU A 303 21.50 3.59 -18.06
CA LEU A 303 20.29 4.40 -18.10
C LEU A 303 20.36 5.45 -19.20
N ASP A 304 19.23 5.89 -19.71
CA ASP A 304 19.18 7.07 -20.56
C ASP A 304 19.64 8.31 -19.81
N LEU A 305 20.36 9.22 -20.48
CA LEU A 305 20.86 10.46 -19.86
C LEU A 305 19.71 11.29 -19.25
N ALA A 306 18.52 11.22 -19.82
CA ALA A 306 17.34 11.90 -19.29
C ALA A 306 16.86 11.36 -17.93
N GLN A 307 17.26 10.13 -17.57
CA GLN A 307 16.96 9.50 -16.28
C GLN A 307 18.00 9.82 -15.20
N VAL A 308 19.10 10.46 -15.56
CA VAL A 308 20.14 10.88 -14.62
C VAL A 308 20.00 12.38 -14.34
N LEU A 309 19.59 12.70 -13.11
CA LEU A 309 19.28 14.08 -12.71
C LEU A 309 20.30 14.59 -11.69
N PRO A 310 21.02 15.68 -11.97
CA PRO A 310 21.85 16.34 -10.97
C PRO A 310 20.98 17.07 -9.96
N LEU A 311 21.31 16.94 -8.67
CA LEU A 311 20.51 17.47 -7.58
C LEU A 311 21.37 17.91 -6.40
N SER A 312 20.97 18.95 -5.71
CA SER A 312 21.38 19.25 -4.35
C SER A 312 20.17 19.29 -3.43
N ALA A 313 19.89 18.17 -2.77
CA ALA A 313 18.79 18.08 -1.80
C ALA A 313 18.93 19.08 -0.65
N LYS A 314 20.17 19.29 -0.17
CA LYS A 314 20.49 20.27 0.89
C LYS A 314 20.12 21.69 0.48
N GLN A 315 20.56 22.13 -0.71
CA GLN A 315 20.29 23.49 -1.20
C GLN A 315 18.82 23.67 -1.58
N ALA A 316 18.19 22.62 -2.09
CA ALA A 316 16.74 22.62 -2.34
C ALA A 316 15.94 22.87 -1.05
N LEU A 317 16.25 22.10 0.00
CA LEU A 317 15.63 22.26 1.31
C LEU A 317 15.90 23.65 1.91
N LEU A 318 17.17 24.10 1.89
CA LEU A 318 17.56 25.41 2.38
C LEU A 318 16.82 26.53 1.63
N GLY A 319 16.71 26.41 0.31
CA GLY A 319 16.01 27.38 -0.53
C GLY A 319 14.52 27.48 -0.21
N ARG A 320 13.86 26.35 0.10
CA ARG A 320 12.46 26.33 0.53
C ARG A 320 12.26 26.89 1.94
N VAL A 321 13.08 26.46 2.90
CA VAL A 321 12.99 26.94 4.30
C VAL A 321 13.24 28.46 4.38
N GLN A 322 14.16 29.00 3.57
CA GLN A 322 14.51 30.42 3.56
C GLN A 322 13.77 31.26 2.53
N ASP A 323 12.80 30.67 1.81
CA ASP A 323 12.06 31.32 0.71
C ASP A 323 12.99 31.95 -0.34
N ARG A 324 13.98 31.16 -0.80
CA ARG A 324 14.95 31.55 -1.83
C ARG A 324 14.73 30.79 -3.13
N PRO A 325 13.84 31.23 -4.03
CA PRO A 325 13.46 30.50 -5.23
C PRO A 325 14.64 30.28 -6.21
N GLN A 326 15.62 31.19 -6.22
CA GLN A 326 16.82 31.06 -7.06
C GLN A 326 17.67 29.85 -6.61
N LEU A 327 17.77 29.61 -5.30
CA LEU A 327 18.52 28.47 -4.76
C LEU A 327 17.78 27.15 -5.06
N VAL A 328 16.46 27.14 -4.96
CA VAL A 328 15.63 26.01 -5.35
C VAL A 328 15.81 25.71 -6.85
N ALA A 329 15.78 26.73 -7.70
CA ALA A 329 16.00 26.56 -9.14
C ALA A 329 17.39 25.98 -9.47
N ARG A 330 18.46 26.48 -8.82
CA ARG A 330 19.84 25.99 -9.01
C ARG A 330 20.03 24.57 -8.47
N SER A 331 19.24 24.17 -7.48
CA SER A 331 19.37 22.85 -6.82
C SER A 331 19.03 21.65 -7.71
N GLY A 332 18.34 21.84 -8.83
CA GLY A 332 17.83 20.78 -9.70
C GLY A 332 16.51 20.17 -9.24
N LEU A 333 15.97 20.55 -8.06
CA LEU A 333 14.71 20.02 -7.54
C LEU A 333 13.52 20.23 -8.51
N PRO A 334 13.33 21.38 -9.19
CA PRO A 334 12.22 21.56 -10.13
C PRO A 334 12.24 20.57 -11.30
N ARG A 335 13.44 20.17 -11.75
CA ARG A 335 13.59 19.16 -12.81
C ARG A 335 13.18 17.77 -12.33
N LEU A 336 13.49 17.42 -11.08
CA LEU A 336 13.02 16.18 -10.45
C LEU A 336 11.50 16.19 -10.29
N GLU A 337 10.93 17.30 -9.79
CA GLU A 337 9.47 17.44 -9.64
C GLU A 337 8.74 17.32 -10.97
N GLN A 338 9.28 17.87 -12.04
CA GLN A 338 8.74 17.71 -13.38
C GLN A 338 8.79 16.24 -13.84
N ALA A 339 9.91 15.54 -13.65
CA ALA A 339 10.03 14.13 -14.02
C ALA A 339 9.05 13.24 -13.24
N LEU A 340 8.84 13.54 -11.96
CA LEU A 340 7.83 12.87 -11.14
C LEU A 340 6.41 13.18 -11.61
N ALA A 341 6.12 14.44 -11.94
CA ALA A 341 4.83 14.86 -12.48
C ALA A 341 4.48 14.13 -13.80
N GLU A 342 5.44 13.99 -14.70
CA GLU A 342 5.29 13.19 -15.93
C GLU A 342 5.05 11.71 -15.64
N SER A 343 5.70 11.18 -14.60
CA SER A 343 5.51 9.78 -14.15
C SER A 343 4.09 9.55 -13.62
N ILE A 344 3.55 10.51 -12.84
CA ILE A 344 2.16 10.48 -12.35
C ILE A 344 1.19 10.51 -13.54
N ALA A 345 1.42 11.40 -14.52
CA ALA A 345 0.58 11.48 -15.71
C ALA A 345 0.55 10.16 -16.49
N ARG A 346 1.71 9.52 -16.65
CA ARG A 346 1.82 8.19 -17.30
C ARG A 346 1.13 7.10 -16.51
N SER A 347 1.25 7.08 -15.18
CA SER A 347 0.57 6.13 -14.30
C SER A 347 -0.95 6.26 -14.43
N ARG A 348 -1.47 7.50 -14.38
CA ARG A 348 -2.89 7.81 -14.61
C ARG A 348 -3.38 7.29 -15.97
N GLN A 349 -2.62 7.56 -17.04
CA GLN A 349 -2.99 7.12 -18.39
C GLN A 349 -3.04 5.59 -18.50
N LYS A 350 -2.15 4.86 -17.82
CA LYS A 350 -2.17 3.39 -17.77
C LYS A 350 -3.38 2.86 -17.01
N LEU A 351 -3.71 3.44 -15.87
CA LEU A 351 -4.89 3.08 -15.10
C LEU A 351 -6.18 3.30 -15.89
N ALA A 352 -6.32 4.49 -16.47
CA ALA A 352 -7.48 4.86 -17.30
C ALA A 352 -7.56 4.01 -18.57
N GLY A 353 -6.41 3.78 -19.23
CA GLY A 353 -6.38 3.17 -20.56
C GLY A 353 -6.52 1.63 -20.59
N HIS A 354 -6.23 0.93 -19.50
CA HIS A 354 -6.20 -0.54 -19.57
C HIS A 354 -7.29 -1.20 -18.72
N ARG A 355 -7.32 -0.95 -17.43
CA ARG A 355 -8.17 -1.74 -16.53
C ARG A 355 -9.57 -1.18 -16.38
N LEU A 356 -9.69 0.12 -16.14
CA LEU A 356 -10.99 0.77 -15.99
C LEU A 356 -11.82 0.72 -17.27
N VAL A 357 -11.18 0.87 -18.44
CA VAL A 357 -11.87 0.77 -19.75
C VAL A 357 -12.33 -0.66 -20.02
N ILE A 358 -11.50 -1.67 -19.74
CA ILE A 358 -11.87 -3.08 -19.90
C ILE A 358 -13.05 -3.43 -18.99
N ASP A 359 -12.98 -3.02 -17.71
CA ASP A 359 -14.05 -3.28 -16.76
C ASP A 359 -15.35 -2.54 -17.16
N ALA A 360 -15.25 -1.28 -17.63
CA ALA A 360 -16.39 -0.53 -18.13
C ALA A 360 -17.00 -1.18 -19.39
N GLN A 361 -16.19 -1.60 -20.34
CA GLN A 361 -16.65 -2.33 -21.53
C GLN A 361 -17.35 -3.64 -21.16
N ALA A 362 -16.79 -4.40 -20.20
CA ALA A 362 -17.40 -5.64 -19.74
C ALA A 362 -18.76 -5.38 -19.07
N MET A 363 -18.88 -4.32 -18.28
CA MET A 363 -20.16 -3.89 -17.68
C MET A 363 -21.19 -3.51 -18.72
N ILE A 364 -20.81 -2.67 -19.70
CA ILE A 364 -21.69 -2.23 -20.80
C ILE A 364 -22.19 -3.43 -21.62
N LEU A 365 -21.31 -4.37 -21.96
CA LEU A 365 -21.67 -5.57 -22.70
C LEU A 365 -22.65 -6.47 -21.94
N ASP A 366 -22.47 -6.64 -20.65
CA ASP A 366 -23.34 -7.43 -19.80
C ASP A 366 -24.74 -6.78 -19.68
N LEU A 367 -24.77 -5.48 -19.45
CA LEU A 367 -26.01 -4.70 -19.42
C LEU A 367 -26.75 -4.73 -20.77
N HIS A 368 -26.03 -4.57 -21.87
CA HIS A 368 -26.62 -4.64 -23.21
C HIS A 368 -27.25 -6.01 -23.49
N LYS A 369 -26.60 -7.10 -23.09
CA LYS A 369 -27.16 -8.46 -23.20
C LYS A 369 -28.41 -8.60 -22.33
N GLY A 370 -28.36 -8.15 -21.09
CA GLY A 370 -29.52 -8.21 -20.16
C GLY A 370 -30.73 -7.40 -20.66
N LEU A 371 -30.49 -6.19 -21.15
CA LEU A 371 -31.52 -5.34 -21.73
C LEU A 371 -32.08 -5.93 -23.03
N GLY A 372 -31.22 -6.50 -23.88
CA GLY A 372 -31.63 -7.17 -25.11
C GLY A 372 -32.55 -8.36 -24.82
N HIS A 373 -32.29 -9.12 -23.74
CA HIS A 373 -33.13 -10.23 -23.32
C HIS A 373 -34.52 -9.74 -22.85
N ARG A 374 -34.54 -8.74 -21.95
CA ARG A 374 -35.81 -8.12 -21.48
C ARG A 374 -36.63 -7.50 -22.61
N LEU A 375 -35.98 -6.86 -23.57
CA LEU A 375 -36.67 -6.30 -24.74
C LEU A 375 -37.29 -7.38 -25.61
N LYS A 376 -36.61 -8.53 -25.79
CA LYS A 376 -37.16 -9.66 -26.53
C LYS A 376 -38.37 -10.28 -25.81
N GLU A 377 -38.30 -10.42 -24.49
CA GLU A 377 -39.43 -10.92 -23.68
C GLU A 377 -40.63 -9.96 -23.76
N ALA A 378 -40.39 -8.66 -23.53
CA ALA A 378 -41.45 -7.66 -23.63
C ALA A 378 -42.10 -7.60 -25.04
N LYS A 379 -41.30 -7.76 -26.10
CA LYS A 379 -41.83 -7.84 -27.48
C LYS A 379 -42.67 -9.10 -27.68
N ARG A 380 -42.26 -10.25 -27.16
CA ARG A 380 -43.06 -11.49 -27.21
C ARG A 380 -44.39 -11.36 -26.45
N GLU A 381 -44.34 -10.77 -25.26
CA GLU A 381 -45.55 -10.50 -24.49
C GLU A 381 -46.49 -9.55 -25.23
N LEU A 382 -45.95 -8.49 -25.85
CA LEU A 382 -46.72 -7.55 -26.65
C LEU A 382 -47.38 -8.21 -27.89
N GLU A 383 -46.64 -9.10 -28.57
CA GLU A 383 -47.17 -9.87 -29.70
C GLU A 383 -48.28 -10.85 -29.26
N LEU A 384 -48.11 -11.50 -28.10
CA LEU A 384 -49.15 -12.36 -27.51
C LEU A 384 -50.42 -11.57 -27.21
N VAL A 385 -50.29 -10.37 -26.62
CA VAL A 385 -51.44 -9.48 -26.35
C VAL A 385 -52.07 -8.98 -27.66
N ARG A 386 -51.31 -8.55 -28.65
CA ARG A 386 -51.84 -8.12 -29.98
C ARG A 386 -52.53 -9.22 -30.75
N ASN A 387 -52.02 -10.44 -30.69
CA ASN A 387 -52.67 -11.59 -31.35
C ASN A 387 -53.92 -12.09 -30.59
N SER A 388 -54.05 -11.76 -29.31
CA SER A 388 -55.22 -12.00 -28.48
C SER A 388 -56.44 -11.22 -28.92
N ASP A 389 -56.26 -10.01 -29.41
CA ASP A 389 -57.39 -9.16 -29.88
C ASP A 389 -57.99 -9.63 -31.18
N ARG A 390 -57.39 -10.62 -31.87
CA ARG A 390 -57.91 -11.12 -33.18
C ARG A 390 -58.63 -12.47 -33.19
N ASN A 391 -58.41 -13.35 -32.20
CA ASN A 391 -59.17 -14.63 -32.13
C ASN A 391 -59.15 -15.23 -30.70
N ASN A 392 -60.31 -15.42 -30.13
CA ASN A 392 -60.57 -16.23 -28.94
C ASN A 392 -60.04 -15.77 -27.60
N ASN A 393 -60.58 -14.69 -27.05
CA ASN A 393 -60.27 -14.14 -25.75
C ASN A 393 -60.40 -15.12 -24.56
N GLN A 394 -61.06 -16.23 -24.64
CA GLN A 394 -61.24 -17.17 -23.53
C GLN A 394 -60.03 -18.12 -23.36
N GLU A 395 -59.60 -18.76 -24.46
CA GLU A 395 -58.45 -19.69 -24.37
C GLU A 395 -57.15 -19.03 -24.00
N LEU A 396 -56.92 -17.82 -24.53
CA LEU A 396 -55.67 -17.06 -24.22
C LEU A 396 -55.68 -16.49 -22.81
N LEU A 397 -56.83 -16.03 -22.32
CA LEU A 397 -56.97 -15.64 -20.90
C LEU A 397 -56.78 -16.85 -19.97
N GLN A 398 -57.10 -18.05 -20.42
CA GLN A 398 -56.86 -19.27 -19.67
C GLN A 398 -55.38 -19.65 -19.68
N GLN A 399 -54.69 -19.57 -20.83
CA GLN A 399 -53.25 -19.78 -20.95
C GLN A 399 -52.46 -18.73 -20.16
N LEU A 400 -52.79 -17.45 -20.22
CA LEU A 400 -52.19 -16.38 -19.40
C LEU A 400 -52.43 -16.63 -17.91
N ARG A 401 -53.61 -17.01 -17.48
CA ARG A 401 -53.91 -17.40 -16.09
C ARG A 401 -53.05 -18.60 -15.64
N ASP A 402 -52.88 -19.59 -16.49
CA ASP A 402 -52.11 -20.78 -16.17
C ASP A 402 -50.61 -20.48 -16.14
N THR A 403 -50.14 -19.62 -17.04
CA THR A 403 -48.75 -19.14 -17.02
C THR A 403 -48.45 -18.29 -15.77
N ILE A 404 -49.32 -17.34 -15.43
CA ILE A 404 -49.24 -16.53 -14.23
C ILE A 404 -49.31 -17.43 -12.97
N ARG A 405 -50.19 -18.40 -12.93
CA ARG A 405 -50.28 -19.37 -11.82
C ARG A 405 -49.03 -20.24 -11.71
N SER A 406 -48.46 -20.68 -12.83
CA SER A 406 -47.23 -21.45 -12.88
C SER A 406 -46.06 -20.63 -12.37
N ASN A 407 -45.88 -19.41 -12.87
CA ASN A 407 -44.86 -18.49 -12.45
C ASN A 407 -44.99 -18.09 -10.97
N HIS A 408 -46.24 -17.86 -10.51
CA HIS A 408 -46.52 -17.56 -9.11
C HIS A 408 -46.22 -18.77 -8.20
N ARG A 409 -46.54 -20.01 -8.63
CA ARG A 409 -46.19 -21.23 -7.91
C ARG A 409 -44.65 -21.42 -7.87
N HIS A 410 -44.00 -21.18 -8.99
CA HIS A 410 -42.54 -21.27 -9.05
C HIS A 410 -41.86 -20.22 -8.13
N TYR A 411 -42.32 -18.97 -8.20
CA TYR A 411 -41.87 -17.90 -7.32
C TYR A 411 -42.14 -18.21 -5.83
N HIS A 412 -43.35 -18.67 -5.52
CA HIS A 412 -43.69 -19.08 -4.14
C HIS A 412 -42.85 -20.25 -3.66
N LYS A 413 -42.55 -21.22 -4.52
CA LYS A 413 -41.69 -22.35 -4.20
C LYS A 413 -40.27 -21.91 -3.94
N GLN A 414 -39.74 -21.01 -4.75
CA GLN A 414 -38.41 -20.40 -4.54
C GLN A 414 -38.36 -19.53 -3.28
N ALA A 415 -39.37 -18.72 -3.05
CA ALA A 415 -39.46 -17.87 -1.86
C ALA A 415 -39.56 -18.70 -0.56
N LEU A 416 -40.34 -19.79 -0.60
CA LEU A 416 -40.42 -20.75 0.51
C LEU A 416 -39.11 -21.48 0.73
N SER A 417 -38.44 -21.92 -0.32
CA SER A 417 -37.09 -22.54 -0.24
C SER A 417 -36.07 -21.57 0.37
N LEU A 418 -36.03 -20.31 -0.07
CA LEU A 418 -35.18 -19.29 0.52
C LEU A 418 -35.50 -19.03 1.99
N ARG A 419 -36.78 -18.94 2.35
CA ARG A 419 -37.22 -18.75 3.74
C ARG A 419 -36.87 -19.96 4.61
N THR A 420 -37.01 -21.15 4.07
CA THR A 420 -36.61 -22.39 4.75
C THR A 420 -35.12 -22.47 4.93
N SER A 421 -34.32 -22.11 3.92
CA SER A 421 -32.87 -22.04 4.00
C SER A 421 -32.41 -21.01 5.03
N GLN A 422 -33.05 -19.84 5.08
CA GLN A 422 -32.77 -18.80 6.06
C GLN A 422 -33.06 -19.27 7.49
N LEU A 423 -34.23 -19.88 7.72
CA LEU A 423 -34.58 -20.41 9.05
C LEU A 423 -33.66 -21.53 9.49
N LEU A 424 -33.18 -22.37 8.57
CA LEU A 424 -32.24 -23.43 8.86
C LEU A 424 -30.86 -22.87 9.20
N LEU A 425 -30.39 -21.84 8.49
CA LEU A 425 -29.16 -21.14 8.80
C LEU A 425 -29.23 -20.46 10.17
N GLU A 426 -30.34 -19.80 10.48
CA GLU A 426 -30.57 -19.22 11.82
C GLU A 426 -30.58 -20.27 12.93
N LYS A 427 -31.18 -21.42 12.68
CA LYS A 427 -31.20 -22.53 13.63
C LYS A 427 -29.80 -23.17 13.84
N GLN A 428 -28.97 -23.19 12.80
CA GLN A 428 -27.61 -23.75 12.89
C GLN A 428 -26.56 -22.73 13.36
N ARG A 429 -26.87 -21.42 13.26
CA ARG A 429 -25.99 -20.34 13.67
C ARG A 429 -25.38 -20.51 15.08
N PRO A 430 -26.13 -20.89 16.12
CA PRO A 430 -25.54 -21.13 17.45
C PRO A 430 -24.49 -22.23 17.45
N GLY A 431 -24.74 -23.33 16.73
CA GLY A 431 -23.80 -24.45 16.62
C GLY A 431 -22.51 -24.10 15.90
N LEU A 432 -22.62 -23.30 14.82
CA LEU A 432 -21.46 -22.83 14.05
C LEU A 432 -20.62 -21.80 14.80
N LEU A 433 -21.24 -20.93 15.61
CA LEU A 433 -20.53 -19.89 16.34
C LEU A 433 -20.03 -20.33 17.72
N ALA A 434 -20.60 -21.39 18.31
CA ALA A 434 -20.22 -21.87 19.64
C ALA A 434 -18.75 -22.27 19.78
N PRO A 435 -18.09 -22.92 18.81
CA PRO A 435 -16.67 -23.27 18.91
C PRO A 435 -15.73 -22.07 18.89
N VAL A 436 -16.12 -20.96 18.21
CA VAL A 436 -15.33 -19.74 18.04
C VAL A 436 -15.85 -18.57 18.88
N ALA A 437 -16.73 -18.83 19.84
CA ALA A 437 -17.26 -17.80 20.73
C ALA A 437 -16.12 -17.09 21.49
N PRO A 438 -16.06 -15.75 21.52
CA PRO A 438 -14.99 -15.00 22.18
C PRO A 438 -14.75 -15.43 23.62
N GLN A 439 -15.81 -15.65 24.39
CA GLN A 439 -15.73 -16.10 25.78
C GLN A 439 -15.00 -17.44 25.95
N ARG A 440 -15.16 -18.37 25.01
CA ARG A 440 -14.52 -19.67 25.03
C ARG A 440 -13.05 -19.60 24.68
N LEU A 441 -12.70 -18.71 23.76
CA LEU A 441 -11.31 -18.42 23.42
C LEU A 441 -10.61 -17.67 24.55
N GLU A 442 -11.27 -16.72 25.19
CA GLU A 442 -10.75 -16.00 26.37
C GLU A 442 -10.52 -16.96 27.55
N GLN A 443 -11.43 -17.90 27.80
CA GLN A 443 -11.22 -18.94 28.82
C GLN A 443 -10.02 -19.81 28.49
N LEU A 444 -9.90 -20.29 27.26
CA LEU A 444 -8.76 -21.11 26.83
C LEU A 444 -7.43 -20.37 27.00
N ILE A 445 -7.40 -19.08 26.63
CA ILE A 445 -6.22 -18.23 26.83
C ILE A 445 -5.95 -18.01 28.32
N GLY A 446 -6.98 -17.74 29.11
CA GLY A 446 -6.86 -17.55 30.56
C GLY A 446 -6.33 -18.79 31.31
N ASP A 447 -6.89 -19.97 31.00
CA ASP A 447 -6.46 -21.23 31.54
C ASP A 447 -5.01 -21.57 31.16
N THR A 448 -4.65 -21.32 29.92
CA THR A 448 -3.28 -21.51 29.43
C THR A 448 -2.31 -20.56 30.11
N ARG A 449 -2.68 -19.29 30.27
CA ARG A 449 -1.88 -18.30 30.99
C ARG A 449 -1.64 -18.69 32.43
N THR A 450 -2.66 -19.21 33.12
CA THR A 450 -2.57 -19.68 34.50
C THR A 450 -1.64 -20.88 34.60
N ARG A 451 -1.72 -21.85 33.69
CA ARG A 451 -0.84 -23.00 33.62
C ARG A 451 0.61 -22.63 33.31
N LEU A 452 0.83 -21.68 32.40
CA LEU A 452 2.16 -21.18 32.07
C LEU A 452 2.80 -20.46 33.27
N SER A 453 2.03 -19.61 33.97
CA SER A 453 2.53 -18.86 35.13
C SER A 453 2.78 -19.75 36.35
N GLY A 454 2.10 -20.89 36.47
CA GLY A 454 2.28 -21.87 37.56
C GLY A 454 3.34 -22.94 37.27
N SER A 455 3.94 -22.96 36.07
CA SER A 455 4.89 -24.01 35.68
C SER A 455 6.34 -23.62 35.96
N TRP A 456 7.02 -24.37 36.80
CA TRP A 456 8.42 -24.16 37.20
C TRP A 456 9.43 -24.92 36.32
N THR A 457 8.98 -25.70 35.35
CA THR A 457 9.86 -26.53 34.52
C THR A 457 9.63 -26.29 33.04
N THR A 458 10.69 -26.38 32.25
CA THR A 458 10.63 -26.25 30.77
C THR A 458 9.71 -27.30 30.14
N VAL A 459 9.66 -28.51 30.74
CA VAL A 459 8.76 -29.60 30.30
C VAL A 459 7.30 -29.25 30.56
N GLY A 460 7.01 -28.63 31.71
CA GLY A 460 5.66 -28.16 32.05
C GLY A 460 5.17 -27.04 31.12
N LEU A 461 6.05 -26.10 30.78
CA LEU A 461 5.77 -25.03 29.82
C LEU A 461 5.48 -25.61 28.43
N ALA A 462 6.32 -26.52 27.94
CA ALA A 462 6.12 -27.17 26.65
C ALA A 462 4.80 -27.94 26.59
N ARG A 463 4.43 -28.63 27.67
CA ARG A 463 3.16 -29.35 27.75
C ARG A 463 1.96 -28.42 27.77
N ALA A 464 2.02 -27.32 28.51
CA ALA A 464 0.92 -26.32 28.53
C ALA A 464 0.69 -25.68 27.18
N ILE A 465 1.76 -25.44 26.41
CA ILE A 465 1.69 -24.92 25.03
C ILE A 465 1.10 -25.97 24.08
N SER A 466 1.56 -27.24 24.18
CA SER A 466 1.02 -28.33 23.35
C SER A 466 -0.47 -28.51 23.60
N ASP A 467 -0.89 -28.60 24.89
CA ASP A 467 -2.30 -28.74 25.26
C ASP A 467 -3.18 -27.59 24.72
N PHE A 468 -2.65 -26.39 24.69
CA PHE A 468 -3.35 -25.22 24.07
C PHE A 468 -3.61 -25.46 22.59
N PHE A 469 -2.57 -25.82 21.83
CA PHE A 469 -2.71 -26.04 20.39
C PHE A 469 -3.55 -27.27 20.07
N ASP A 470 -3.44 -28.34 20.85
CA ASP A 470 -4.26 -29.54 20.69
C ASP A 470 -5.75 -29.25 20.96
N THR A 471 -6.04 -28.42 21.96
CA THR A 471 -7.40 -27.99 22.26
C THR A 471 -7.94 -27.08 21.15
N LEU A 472 -7.12 -26.14 20.63
CA LEU A 472 -7.50 -25.25 19.52
C LEU A 472 -7.76 -26.04 18.23
N ASP A 473 -6.89 -27.01 17.90
CA ASP A 473 -7.05 -27.89 16.74
C ASP A 473 -8.33 -28.74 16.86
N SER A 474 -8.62 -29.24 18.04
CA SER A 474 -9.86 -29.96 18.30
C SER A 474 -11.11 -29.10 18.10
N GLN A 475 -11.06 -27.81 18.48
CA GLN A 475 -12.15 -26.85 18.24
C GLN A 475 -12.32 -26.52 16.76
N VAL A 476 -11.22 -26.36 16.03
CA VAL A 476 -11.26 -26.15 14.57
C VAL A 476 -11.84 -27.36 13.86
N ARG A 477 -11.41 -28.58 14.19
CA ARG A 477 -12.00 -29.81 13.62
C ARG A 477 -13.46 -30.01 13.99
N HIS A 478 -13.88 -29.49 15.13
CA HIS A 478 -15.31 -29.51 15.49
C HIS A 478 -16.08 -28.53 14.61
N LEU A 479 -15.56 -27.32 14.39
CA LEU A 479 -16.15 -26.33 13.51
C LEU A 479 -16.27 -26.86 12.07
N ASP A 480 -15.21 -27.47 11.54
CA ASP A 480 -15.23 -28.07 10.18
C ASP A 480 -16.33 -29.12 10.04
N ARG A 481 -16.49 -29.99 11.03
CA ARG A 481 -17.58 -30.97 11.01
C ARG A 481 -18.97 -30.33 11.05
N GLU A 482 -19.16 -29.28 11.82
CA GLU A 482 -20.43 -28.54 11.87
C GLU A 482 -20.70 -27.80 10.56
N VAL A 483 -19.68 -27.21 9.94
CA VAL A 483 -19.77 -26.59 8.60
C VAL A 483 -20.13 -27.62 7.53
N GLU A 484 -19.49 -28.79 7.55
CA GLU A 484 -19.84 -29.88 6.62
C GLU A 484 -21.26 -30.37 6.80
N ARG A 485 -21.74 -30.55 8.04
CA ARG A 485 -23.14 -30.88 8.34
C ARG A 485 -24.09 -29.83 7.84
N ALA A 486 -23.80 -28.54 8.09
CA ALA A 486 -24.60 -27.44 7.61
C ALA A 486 -24.69 -27.41 6.07
N ASN A 487 -23.56 -27.65 5.40
CA ASN A 487 -23.50 -27.74 3.94
C ASN A 487 -24.30 -28.95 3.39
N GLN A 488 -24.26 -30.09 4.04
CA GLN A 488 -25.03 -31.26 3.64
C GLN A 488 -26.56 -31.01 3.76
N VAL A 489 -26.97 -30.37 4.87
CA VAL A 489 -28.36 -29.98 5.08
C VAL A 489 -28.80 -28.94 4.02
N LEU A 490 -27.96 -27.96 3.70
CA LEU A 490 -28.29 -26.97 2.64
C LEU A 490 -28.33 -27.59 1.24
N ARG A 491 -27.53 -28.62 0.95
CA ARG A 491 -27.57 -29.33 -0.34
C ARG A 491 -28.76 -30.27 -0.49
N SER A 492 -29.39 -30.65 0.61
CA SER A 492 -30.59 -31.54 0.60
C SER A 492 -31.91 -30.81 0.41
N ILE A 493 -31.89 -29.48 0.34
CA ILE A 493 -33.00 -28.56 0.10
C ILE A 493 -33.02 -28.10 -1.37
#